data_cbd4363d7c87e7ec5d2ac91e03379eef
#
_entry.id   cbd4363d7c87e7ec5d2ac91e03379eef
#
_cell.length_a   1.000
_cell.length_b   1.000
_cell.length_c   1.000
_cell.angle_alpha   90.00
_cell.angle_beta   90.00
_cell.angle_gamma   90.00
#
_symmetry.space_group_name_H-M   'P 1'
#
loop_
_entity.id
_entity.type
_entity.pdbx_description
1 polymer ?
#
loop_
_entity_poly.entity_id
_entity_poly.type
_entity_poly.pdbx_seq_one_letter_code
_entity_poly.pdbx_strand_id
1 'polypeptide(L)'
;MAKKILGYIKLQVPAGSATPSPPIGPALGQRGVNIMGFCKEFNARTEKEAKGTPLPTVITVYQDKSFTFITKTPPATWYLKQATGLKSGSKLVGREVAGKITQAQLREIAEKKMKDLNANDLDAAAKIIEGSARAMGLQVVEG
;
A
#
# COMPACT_ATOMS: atom_id res chain seq x y z
N MET A 1 -0.07 13.59 28.30
CA MET A 1 1.35 13.76 27.94
C MET A 1 1.67 12.99 26.68
N ALA A 2 2.49 13.57 25.82
CA ALA A 2 2.96 12.90 24.61
C ALA A 2 3.92 11.76 25.01
N LYS A 3 3.66 10.55 24.54
CA LYS A 3 4.54 9.41 24.75
C LYS A 3 5.77 9.55 23.87
N LYS A 4 6.92 9.14 24.38
CA LYS A 4 8.15 9.18 23.60
C LYS A 4 8.16 8.05 22.58
N ILE A 5 8.40 8.40 21.32
CA ILE A 5 8.41 7.46 20.21
C ILE A 5 9.72 6.67 20.23
N LEU A 6 9.61 5.34 20.23
CA LEU A 6 10.75 4.44 20.11
C LEU A 6 11.16 4.26 18.65
N GLY A 7 10.18 4.17 17.76
CA GLY A 7 10.45 4.02 16.34
C GLY A 7 9.17 3.77 15.55
N TYR A 8 9.37 3.56 14.24
CA TYR A 8 8.29 3.29 13.31
C TYR A 8 8.51 1.95 12.63
N ILE A 9 7.40 1.27 12.34
CA ILE A 9 7.41 0.03 11.55
C ILE A 9 6.49 0.26 10.36
N LYS A 10 6.99 0.03 9.16
CA LYS A 10 6.21 0.16 7.91
C LYS A 10 6.05 -1.21 7.29
N LEU A 11 4.81 -1.62 7.09
CA LEU A 11 4.45 -2.94 6.56
C LEU A 11 3.33 -2.82 5.54
N GLN A 12 3.23 -3.82 4.67
CA GLN A 12 2.04 -4.05 3.86
C GLN A 12 1.30 -5.24 4.46
N VAL A 13 0.08 -5.01 4.93
CA VAL A 13 -0.71 -6.02 5.64
C VAL A 13 -2.00 -6.27 4.87
N PRO A 14 -2.34 -7.54 4.58
CA PRO A 14 -3.61 -7.85 3.92
C PRO A 14 -4.80 -7.43 4.78
N ALA A 15 -5.74 -6.70 4.18
CA ALA A 15 -6.95 -6.23 4.88
C ALA A 15 -7.76 -7.41 5.42
N GLY A 16 -8.16 -7.33 6.67
CA GLY A 16 -8.97 -8.36 7.33
C GLY A 16 -8.28 -9.71 7.54
N SER A 17 -6.99 -9.81 7.20
CA SER A 17 -6.25 -11.07 7.24
C SER A 17 -4.88 -10.94 7.93
N ALA A 18 -4.73 -9.99 8.84
CA ALA A 18 -3.50 -9.84 9.61
C ALA A 18 -3.29 -11.06 10.51
N THR A 19 -2.12 -11.69 10.41
CA THR A 19 -1.77 -12.87 11.19
C THR A 19 -0.38 -12.70 11.80
N PRO A 20 -0.04 -13.45 12.87
CA PRO A 20 1.30 -13.40 13.45
C PRO A 20 2.41 -13.96 12.56
N SER A 21 2.06 -14.50 11.40
CA SER A 21 3.02 -15.04 10.43
C SER A 21 3.88 -13.94 9.81
N PRO A 22 5.07 -14.26 9.25
CA PRO A 22 5.83 -13.28 8.50
C PRO A 22 4.97 -12.59 7.42
N PRO A 23 5.15 -11.27 7.14
CA PRO A 23 6.18 -10.40 7.70
C PRO A 23 5.81 -9.69 9.00
N ILE A 24 4.60 -9.86 9.52
CA ILE A 24 4.07 -9.09 10.66
C ILE A 24 4.75 -9.49 11.97
N GLY A 25 4.80 -10.80 12.25
CA GLY A 25 5.36 -11.31 13.50
C GLY A 25 6.78 -10.86 13.77
N PRO A 26 7.74 -11.13 12.88
CA PRO A 26 9.13 -10.72 13.08
C PRO A 26 9.30 -9.21 13.18
N ALA A 27 8.60 -8.42 12.37
CA ALA A 27 8.72 -6.97 12.38
C ALA A 27 8.25 -6.35 13.71
N LEU A 28 7.13 -6.81 14.22
CA LEU A 28 6.59 -6.35 15.51
C LEU A 28 7.37 -6.93 16.68
N GLY A 29 7.80 -8.19 16.59
CA GLY A 29 8.57 -8.87 17.63
C GLY A 29 9.89 -8.19 17.92
N GLN A 30 10.59 -7.68 16.91
CA GLN A 30 11.84 -6.93 17.09
C GLN A 30 11.68 -5.68 17.96
N ARG A 31 10.50 -5.09 17.97
CA ARG A 31 10.19 -3.88 18.73
C ARG A 31 9.47 -4.19 20.04
N GLY A 32 9.19 -5.45 20.31
CA GLY A 32 8.50 -5.88 21.52
C GLY A 32 7.02 -5.49 21.58
N VAL A 33 6.39 -5.30 20.43
CA VAL A 33 4.98 -4.94 20.33
C VAL A 33 4.10 -6.19 20.44
N ASN A 34 2.91 -6.05 21.04
CA ASN A 34 1.93 -7.14 21.12
C ASN A 34 1.35 -7.46 19.74
N ILE A 35 1.82 -8.54 19.13
CA ILE A 35 1.46 -8.96 17.78
C ILE A 35 -0.03 -9.29 17.69
N MET A 36 -0.55 -10.05 18.62
CA MET A 36 -1.97 -10.44 18.62
C MET A 36 -2.91 -9.25 18.79
N GLY A 37 -2.54 -8.31 19.66
CA GLY A 37 -3.29 -7.06 19.83
C GLY A 37 -3.35 -6.24 18.55
N PHE A 38 -2.23 -6.12 17.86
CA PHE A 38 -2.17 -5.44 16.55
C PHE A 38 -3.05 -6.14 15.52
N CYS A 39 -2.96 -7.46 15.39
CA CYS A 39 -3.74 -8.21 14.42
C CYS A 39 -5.25 -8.03 14.64
N LYS A 40 -5.70 -8.11 15.87
CA LYS A 40 -7.12 -7.92 16.22
C LYS A 40 -7.60 -6.52 15.85
N GLU A 41 -6.86 -5.50 16.26
CA GLU A 41 -7.20 -4.10 16.00
C GLU A 41 -7.20 -3.78 14.51
N PHE A 42 -6.17 -4.24 13.80
CA PHE A 42 -6.07 -4.07 12.35
C PHE A 42 -7.23 -4.75 11.62
N ASN A 43 -7.53 -5.99 11.94
CA ASN A 43 -8.63 -6.73 11.32
C ASN A 43 -9.98 -6.04 11.55
N ALA A 44 -10.20 -5.52 12.76
CA ALA A 44 -11.43 -4.77 13.08
C ALA A 44 -11.55 -3.48 12.27
N ARG A 45 -10.44 -2.74 12.12
CA ARG A 45 -10.45 -1.48 11.35
C ARG A 45 -10.59 -1.70 9.84
N THR A 46 -10.10 -2.82 9.33
CA THR A 46 -10.10 -3.11 7.90
C THR A 46 -11.22 -4.06 7.47
N GLU A 47 -12.16 -4.35 8.36
CA GLU A 47 -13.28 -5.25 8.09
C GLU A 47 -14.10 -4.82 6.86
N LYS A 48 -14.22 -3.51 6.65
CA LYS A 48 -14.98 -2.93 5.52
C LYS A 48 -14.22 -2.98 4.20
N GLU A 49 -12.92 -3.23 4.24
CA GLU A 49 -12.10 -3.30 3.04
C GLU A 49 -12.19 -4.69 2.39
N ALA A 50 -11.89 -4.75 1.10
CA ALA A 50 -11.83 -6.04 0.40
C ALA A 50 -10.76 -6.93 1.04
N LYS A 51 -11.16 -8.12 1.47
CA LYS A 51 -10.26 -9.05 2.15
C LYS A 51 -9.09 -9.44 1.24
N GLY A 52 -7.89 -9.39 1.81
CA GLY A 52 -6.66 -9.70 1.08
C GLY A 52 -6.03 -8.51 0.34
N THR A 53 -6.68 -7.34 0.34
CA THR A 53 -6.10 -6.12 -0.25
C THR A 53 -4.90 -5.68 0.57
N PRO A 54 -3.69 -5.54 -0.03
CA PRO A 54 -2.53 -5.09 0.73
C PRO A 54 -2.69 -3.61 1.11
N LEU A 55 -2.63 -3.32 2.40
CA LEU A 55 -2.72 -1.96 2.92
C LEU A 55 -1.37 -1.57 3.52
N PRO A 56 -0.72 -0.52 3.01
CA PRO A 56 0.47 0.02 3.66
C PRO A 56 0.09 0.54 5.03
N THR A 57 0.75 0.04 6.06
CA THR A 57 0.47 0.38 7.46
C THR A 57 1.73 0.95 8.09
N VAL A 58 1.62 2.10 8.73
CA VAL A 58 2.70 2.71 9.49
C VAL A 58 2.36 2.57 10.97
N ILE A 59 3.17 1.82 11.69
CA ILE A 59 2.98 1.56 13.13
C ILE A 59 3.98 2.41 13.89
N THR A 60 3.49 3.24 14.81
CA THR A 60 4.33 4.03 15.70
C THR A 60 4.44 3.28 17.04
N VAL A 61 5.67 2.95 17.42
CA VAL A 61 5.96 2.24 18.68
C VAL A 61 6.47 3.23 19.71
N TYR A 62 5.91 3.20 20.91
CA TYR A 62 6.29 4.08 22.01
C TYR A 62 7.18 3.34 23.02
N GLN A 63 7.85 4.09 23.89
CA GLN A 63 8.78 3.52 24.88
C GLN A 63 8.12 2.55 25.87
N ASP A 64 6.84 2.75 26.17
CA ASP A 64 6.08 1.86 27.03
C ASP A 64 5.59 0.59 26.31
N LYS A 65 6.07 0.35 25.09
CA LYS A 65 5.69 -0.76 24.21
C LYS A 65 4.24 -0.69 23.71
N SER A 66 3.55 0.40 23.94
CA SER A 66 2.27 0.66 23.29
C SER A 66 2.51 1.05 21.83
N PHE A 67 1.47 0.98 21.03
CA PHE A 67 1.56 1.32 19.61
C PHE A 67 0.31 2.03 19.14
N THR A 68 0.48 2.81 18.09
CA THR A 68 -0.63 3.32 17.28
C THR A 68 -0.30 3.02 15.81
N PHE A 69 -1.31 2.89 14.98
CA PHE A 69 -1.07 2.66 13.56
C PHE A 69 -2.06 3.40 12.69
N ILE A 70 -1.62 3.71 11.49
CA ILE A 70 -2.46 4.28 10.43
C ILE A 70 -2.36 3.39 9.21
N THR A 71 -3.48 3.22 8.51
CA THR A 71 -3.53 2.49 7.26
C THR A 71 -3.67 3.49 6.11
N LYS A 72 -3.01 3.20 5.00
CA LYS A 72 -3.07 4.02 3.79
C LYS A 72 -3.81 3.26 2.69
N THR A 73 -4.08 3.92 1.58
CA THR A 73 -4.67 3.27 0.42
C THR A 73 -3.71 2.22 -0.15
N PRO A 74 -4.21 1.17 -0.85
CA PRO A 74 -3.34 0.16 -1.44
C PRO A 74 -2.25 0.77 -2.32
N PRO A 75 -1.09 0.08 -2.47
CA PRO A 75 -0.01 0.59 -3.31
C PRO A 75 -0.45 0.84 -4.75
N ALA A 76 0.13 1.86 -5.40
CA ALA A 76 -0.16 2.15 -6.81
C ALA A 76 0.08 0.94 -7.70
N THR A 77 1.12 0.17 -7.42
CA THR A 77 1.44 -1.05 -8.17
C THR A 77 0.34 -2.09 -8.08
N TRP A 78 -0.32 -2.22 -6.94
CA TRP A 78 -1.44 -3.14 -6.78
C TRP A 78 -2.62 -2.76 -7.68
N TYR A 79 -2.99 -1.48 -7.71
CA TYR A 79 -4.04 -0.96 -8.60
C TYR A 79 -3.69 -1.18 -10.07
N LEU A 80 -2.43 -0.92 -10.43
CA LEU A 80 -1.95 -1.09 -11.80
C LEU A 80 -2.03 -2.57 -12.24
N LYS A 81 -1.65 -3.48 -11.37
CA LYS A 81 -1.76 -4.92 -11.62
C LYS A 81 -3.21 -5.36 -11.79
N GLN A 82 -4.11 -4.83 -10.97
CA GLN A 82 -5.54 -5.15 -11.10
C GLN A 82 -6.13 -4.60 -12.40
N ALA A 83 -5.81 -3.37 -12.76
CA ALA A 83 -6.32 -2.76 -13.98
C ALA A 83 -5.87 -3.48 -15.25
N THR A 84 -4.65 -4.02 -15.25
CA THR A 84 -4.06 -4.73 -16.40
C THR A 84 -4.21 -6.25 -16.32
N GLY A 85 -4.64 -6.79 -15.18
CA GLY A 85 -4.76 -8.24 -14.97
C GLY A 85 -3.44 -8.98 -14.84
N LEU A 86 -2.33 -8.25 -14.63
CA LEU A 86 -1.00 -8.85 -14.53
C LEU A 86 -0.70 -9.31 -13.10
N LYS A 87 0.03 -10.39 -12.97
CA LYS A 87 0.54 -10.87 -11.67
C LYS A 87 1.78 -10.11 -11.22
N SER A 88 2.60 -9.68 -12.18
CA SER A 88 3.83 -8.94 -11.91
C SER A 88 4.12 -8.01 -13.07
N GLY A 89 5.00 -7.03 -12.83
CA GLY A 89 5.49 -6.14 -13.87
C GLY A 89 6.50 -6.82 -14.80
N SER A 90 7.07 -6.05 -15.72
CA SER A 90 8.09 -6.55 -16.63
C SER A 90 9.37 -6.94 -15.88
N LYS A 91 10.02 -8.02 -16.34
CA LYS A 91 11.33 -8.42 -15.86
C LYS A 91 12.45 -7.52 -16.43
N LEU A 92 12.23 -6.99 -17.62
CA LEU A 92 13.17 -6.13 -18.34
C LEU A 92 12.51 -4.79 -18.66
N VAL A 93 12.30 -3.98 -17.63
CA VAL A 93 11.70 -2.66 -17.77
C VAL A 93 12.54 -1.79 -18.72
N GLY A 94 11.87 -1.14 -19.67
CA GLY A 94 12.51 -0.34 -20.70
C GLY A 94 12.89 -1.12 -21.97
N ARG A 95 12.87 -2.44 -21.91
CA ARG A 95 13.14 -3.32 -23.08
C ARG A 95 11.91 -4.11 -23.48
N GLU A 96 11.16 -4.60 -22.50
CA GLU A 96 9.94 -5.36 -22.74
C GLU A 96 8.74 -4.67 -22.10
N VAL A 97 7.62 -4.72 -22.79
CA VAL A 97 6.34 -4.20 -22.30
C VAL A 97 5.55 -5.36 -21.70
N ALA A 98 5.23 -5.28 -20.41
CA ALA A 98 4.47 -6.31 -19.71
C ALA A 98 2.96 -6.22 -20.01
N GLY A 99 2.46 -5.01 -20.32
CA GLY A 99 1.06 -4.78 -20.58
C GLY A 99 0.81 -3.33 -20.98
N LYS A 100 -0.45 -3.01 -21.21
CA LYS A 100 -0.87 -1.65 -21.58
C LYS A 100 -1.89 -1.14 -20.59
N ILE A 101 -1.86 0.16 -20.32
CA ILE A 101 -2.83 0.83 -19.47
C ILE A 101 -3.30 2.12 -20.15
N THR A 102 -4.58 2.41 -20.04
CA THR A 102 -5.17 3.61 -20.66
C THR A 102 -5.10 4.80 -19.70
N GLN A 103 -5.17 6.01 -20.27
CA GLN A 103 -5.24 7.25 -19.51
C GLN A 103 -6.46 7.28 -18.57
N ALA A 104 -7.58 6.74 -19.04
CA ALA A 104 -8.80 6.65 -18.22
C ALA A 104 -8.58 5.77 -16.97
N GLN A 105 -7.91 4.63 -17.15
CA GLN A 105 -7.57 3.74 -16.03
C GLN A 105 -6.62 4.41 -15.04
N LEU A 106 -5.64 5.17 -15.54
CA LEU A 106 -4.72 5.93 -14.68
C LEU A 106 -5.46 6.97 -13.84
N ARG A 107 -6.43 7.67 -14.42
CA ARG A 107 -7.24 8.65 -13.70
C ARG A 107 -8.10 8.00 -12.63
N GLU A 108 -8.70 6.85 -12.90
CA GLU A 108 -9.45 6.08 -11.92
C GLU A 108 -8.61 5.70 -10.72
N ILE A 109 -7.41 5.18 -10.97
CA ILE A 109 -6.46 4.80 -9.92
C ILE A 109 -6.06 6.02 -9.11
N ALA A 110 -5.74 7.13 -9.79
CA ALA A 110 -5.35 8.38 -9.16
C ALA A 110 -6.46 8.90 -8.23
N GLU A 111 -7.71 8.85 -8.66
CA GLU A 111 -8.86 9.25 -7.86
C GLU A 111 -8.97 8.44 -6.57
N LYS A 112 -8.82 7.13 -6.67
CA LYS A 112 -8.85 6.23 -5.51
C LYS A 112 -7.72 6.50 -4.52
N LYS A 113 -6.57 6.94 -5.02
CA LYS A 113 -5.36 7.16 -4.22
C LYS A 113 -5.15 8.62 -3.80
N MET A 114 -6.02 9.55 -4.20
CA MET A 114 -5.87 10.98 -3.89
C MET A 114 -5.68 11.27 -2.38
N LYS A 115 -6.24 10.45 -1.52
CA LYS A 115 -6.12 10.57 -0.06
C LYS A 115 -4.67 10.59 0.42
N ASP A 116 -3.80 9.81 -0.24
CA ASP A 116 -2.41 9.61 0.17
C ASP A 116 -1.43 10.41 -0.70
N LEU A 117 -1.93 11.03 -1.77
CA LEU A 117 -1.09 11.80 -2.68
C LEU A 117 -1.08 13.28 -2.30
N ASN A 118 0.03 13.93 -2.57
CA ASN A 118 0.18 15.37 -2.39
C ASN A 118 -0.11 16.15 -3.67
N ALA A 119 -0.75 15.52 -4.65
CA ALA A 119 -1.11 16.16 -5.90
C ALA A 119 -2.22 17.19 -5.68
N ASN A 120 -2.14 18.32 -6.38
CA ASN A 120 -3.10 19.41 -6.26
C ASN A 120 -4.40 19.12 -7.01
N ASP A 121 -4.32 18.36 -8.11
CA ASP A 121 -5.47 18.01 -8.93
C ASP A 121 -5.36 16.57 -9.45
N LEU A 122 -6.43 16.10 -10.10
CA LEU A 122 -6.50 14.74 -10.63
C LEU A 122 -5.49 14.49 -11.74
N ASP A 123 -5.23 15.48 -12.59
CA ASP A 123 -4.26 15.35 -13.69
C ASP A 123 -2.84 15.16 -13.16
N ALA A 124 -2.46 15.91 -12.12
CA ALA A 124 -1.17 15.75 -11.45
C ALA A 124 -1.06 14.36 -10.79
N ALA A 125 -2.12 13.91 -10.15
CA ALA A 125 -2.17 12.58 -9.55
C ALA A 125 -2.04 11.47 -10.61
N ALA A 126 -2.70 11.63 -11.74
CA ALA A 126 -2.60 10.70 -12.86
C ALA A 126 -1.16 10.59 -13.40
N LYS A 127 -0.44 11.71 -13.46
CA LYS A 127 0.98 11.72 -13.86
C LYS A 127 1.86 10.93 -12.90
N ILE A 128 1.60 11.04 -11.60
CA ILE A 128 2.32 10.27 -10.57
C ILE A 128 2.12 8.77 -10.79
N ILE A 129 0.87 8.35 -11.01
CA ILE A 129 0.54 6.94 -11.27
C ILE A 129 1.12 6.47 -12.61
N GLU A 130 1.12 7.33 -13.62
CA GLU A 130 1.74 7.05 -14.93
C GLU A 130 3.23 6.73 -14.78
N GLY A 131 3.96 7.50 -13.97
CA GLY A 131 5.37 7.24 -13.67
C GLY A 131 5.57 5.85 -13.04
N SER A 132 4.71 5.48 -12.11
CA SER A 132 4.73 4.15 -11.49
C SER A 132 4.44 3.05 -12.51
N ALA A 133 3.50 3.28 -13.43
CA ALA A 133 3.16 2.32 -14.49
C ALA A 133 4.36 2.09 -15.43
N ARG A 134 5.02 3.16 -15.83
CA ARG A 134 6.23 3.07 -16.68
C ARG A 134 7.36 2.31 -15.96
N ALA A 135 7.52 2.55 -14.66
CA ALA A 135 8.51 1.85 -13.86
C ALA A 135 8.25 0.34 -13.74
N MET A 136 6.99 -0.07 -13.90
CA MET A 136 6.59 -1.49 -13.94
C MET A 136 6.73 -2.11 -15.33
N GLY A 137 7.05 -1.33 -16.34
CA GLY A 137 7.11 -1.80 -17.72
C GLY A 137 5.77 -1.79 -18.45
N LEU A 138 4.81 -1.02 -17.97
CA LEU A 138 3.53 -0.83 -18.64
C LEU A 138 3.61 0.28 -19.69
N GLN A 139 2.98 0.07 -20.83
CA GLN A 139 2.84 1.09 -21.85
C GLN A 139 1.56 1.89 -21.62
N VAL A 140 1.69 3.21 -21.53
CA VAL A 140 0.55 4.11 -21.38
C VAL A 140 0.01 4.44 -22.77
N VAL A 141 -1.27 4.18 -23.00
CA VAL A 141 -1.95 4.43 -24.26
C VAL A 141 -3.12 5.39 -24.05
N GLU A 142 -3.49 6.09 -25.10
CA GLU A 142 -4.68 6.96 -25.08
C GLU A 142 -5.95 6.11 -25.05
N GLY A 143 -6.96 6.60 -24.36
CA GLY A 143 -8.22 5.88 -24.28
C GLY A 143 -9.14 6.31 -23.15
#